data_27cda23cabd43efcc48d61ff7e157a28
#
_entry.id   27cda23cabd43efcc48d61ff7e157a28
#
_cell.length_a   1.000
_cell.length_b   1.000
_cell.length_c   1.000
_cell.angle_alpha   90.00
_cell.angle_beta   90.00
_cell.angle_gamma   90.00
#
_symmetry.space_group_name_H-M   'P 1'
#
loop_
_entity.id
_entity.type
_entity.pdbx_description
1 polymer ?
#
loop_
_entity_poly.entity_id
_entity_poly.type
_entity_poly.pdbx_seq_one_letter_code
_entity_poly.pdbx_strand_id
1 'polypeptide(L)'
;MIGDPETLLVDSTLLPVLHPRQVPQSSGFPGGAWVRWGSFSVYGVKLHMLCATNGVPISYELTPANVADVSLTEELIAGAKLGYGMARRLLGDLAYRSGELREVLAEMGILLRTERSQRRAGVRQRVEIAISSLKRVFGVGETLATTLVGLATRIAAKICAYTYAFQVTVCACSLKVPSA
;
A
#
# COMPACT_ATOMS: atom_id res chain seq x y z
N MET A 1 19.46 -3.74 -6.62
CA MET A 1 19.71 -2.37 -6.13
C MET A 1 18.75 -2.11 -4.97
N ILE A 2 19.28 -1.89 -3.80
CA ILE A 2 18.50 -1.43 -2.64
C ILE A 2 18.07 -0.01 -2.99
N GLY A 3 16.76 0.29 -2.91
CA GLY A 3 16.26 1.64 -3.16
C GLY A 3 16.86 2.65 -2.17
N ASP A 4 16.56 3.93 -2.35
CA ASP A 4 16.97 4.97 -1.38
C ASP A 4 16.37 4.64 0.01
N PRO A 5 17.21 4.28 1.01
CA PRO A 5 16.72 3.83 2.32
C PRO A 5 16.09 4.96 3.13
N GLU A 6 16.32 6.21 2.74
CA GLU A 6 15.80 7.38 3.44
C GLU A 6 14.42 7.83 2.92
N THR A 7 13.92 7.22 1.85
CA THR A 7 12.66 7.61 1.22
C THR A 7 11.69 6.45 1.18
N LEU A 8 10.48 6.69 1.69
CA LEU A 8 9.35 5.76 1.62
C LEU A 8 8.24 6.33 0.71
N LEU A 9 7.49 5.43 0.11
CA LEU A 9 6.36 5.72 -0.76
C LEU A 9 5.08 5.24 -0.08
N VAL A 10 4.05 6.08 -0.03
CA VAL A 10 2.75 5.70 0.53
C VAL A 10 1.67 5.82 -0.54
N ASP A 11 0.80 4.81 -0.58
CA ASP A 11 -0.40 4.82 -1.42
C ASP A 11 -1.45 3.88 -0.82
N SER A 12 -2.69 4.02 -1.26
CA SER A 12 -3.80 3.17 -0.85
C SER A 12 -4.56 2.62 -2.04
N THR A 13 -5.26 1.53 -1.81
CA THR A 13 -6.10 0.96 -2.84
C THR A 13 -7.34 0.30 -2.28
N LEU A 14 -8.46 0.51 -2.95
CA LEU A 14 -9.73 -0.11 -2.62
C LEU A 14 -9.75 -1.59 -3.06
N LEU A 15 -10.22 -2.44 -2.16
CA LEU A 15 -10.44 -3.86 -2.38
C LEU A 15 -11.93 -4.16 -2.15
N PRO A 16 -12.72 -4.36 -3.21
CA PRO A 16 -14.10 -4.81 -3.08
C PRO A 16 -14.16 -6.17 -2.39
N VAL A 17 -15.05 -6.33 -1.41
CA VAL A 17 -15.21 -7.61 -0.68
C VAL A 17 -16.54 -8.29 -0.96
N LEU A 18 -17.56 -7.54 -1.31
CA LEU A 18 -18.88 -8.07 -1.66
C LEU A 18 -19.42 -7.34 -2.88
N HIS A 19 -20.15 -8.08 -3.71
CA HIS A 19 -20.93 -7.43 -4.76
C HIS A 19 -22.07 -6.61 -4.13
N PRO A 20 -22.38 -5.40 -4.62
CA PRO A 20 -23.40 -4.52 -4.03
C PRO A 20 -24.76 -5.19 -3.76
N ARG A 21 -25.16 -6.13 -4.62
CA ARG A 21 -26.42 -6.89 -4.46
C ARG A 21 -26.40 -7.90 -3.31
N GLN A 22 -25.22 -8.29 -2.85
CA GLN A 22 -25.05 -9.29 -1.77
C GLN A 22 -24.98 -8.64 -0.38
N VAL A 23 -24.63 -7.36 -0.31
CA VAL A 23 -24.47 -6.64 0.97
C VAL A 23 -25.74 -6.66 1.85
N PRO A 24 -26.96 -6.43 1.29
CA PRO A 24 -28.19 -6.46 2.10
C PRO A 24 -28.57 -7.86 2.59
N GLN A 25 -28.10 -8.90 1.92
CA GLN A 25 -28.48 -10.30 2.18
C GLN A 25 -27.47 -11.02 3.07
N SER A 26 -26.27 -10.46 3.22
CA SER A 26 -25.23 -11.01 4.08
C SER A 26 -25.33 -10.40 5.49
N SER A 27 -24.90 -11.14 6.50
CA SER A 27 -24.66 -10.62 7.86
C SER A 27 -23.61 -9.48 7.88
N GLY A 28 -23.24 -8.98 6.72
CA GLY A 28 -22.21 -8.03 6.46
C GLY A 28 -20.82 -8.68 6.47
N PHE A 29 -19.88 -8.05 5.76
CA PHE A 29 -18.47 -8.35 5.94
C PHE A 29 -17.98 -7.42 7.05
N PRO A 30 -17.77 -7.90 8.29
CA PRO A 30 -17.36 -7.05 9.41
C PRO A 30 -16.04 -6.36 9.05
N GLY A 31 -15.99 -5.04 9.16
CA GLY A 31 -14.83 -4.24 8.77
C GLY A 31 -14.86 -3.72 7.32
N GLY A 32 -15.87 -4.05 6.52
CA GLY A 32 -16.13 -3.40 5.24
C GLY A 32 -16.95 -2.11 5.41
N ALA A 33 -16.85 -1.21 4.45
CA ALA A 33 -17.68 0.00 4.37
C ALA A 33 -18.02 0.36 2.92
N TRP A 34 -19.09 1.15 2.79
CA TRP A 34 -19.42 1.75 1.50
C TRP A 34 -18.55 2.96 1.21
N VAL A 35 -18.05 3.01 -0.02
CA VAL A 35 -17.35 4.18 -0.54
C VAL A 35 -17.82 4.47 -1.97
N ARG A 36 -17.86 5.74 -2.35
CA ARG A 36 -18.13 6.15 -3.72
C ARG A 36 -16.85 6.14 -4.53
N TRP A 37 -16.84 5.39 -5.64
CA TRP A 37 -15.73 5.35 -6.59
C TRP A 37 -16.24 5.77 -7.97
N GLY A 38 -15.99 7.02 -8.35
CA GLY A 38 -16.54 7.62 -9.55
C GLY A 38 -18.07 7.62 -9.52
N SER A 39 -18.71 6.97 -10.48
CA SER A 39 -20.16 6.82 -10.57
C SER A 39 -20.73 5.64 -9.78
N PHE A 40 -19.90 4.78 -9.21
CA PHE A 40 -20.31 3.57 -8.52
C PHE A 40 -20.11 3.67 -7.01
N SER A 41 -20.94 2.92 -6.25
CA SER A 41 -20.71 2.64 -4.84
C SER A 41 -20.14 1.24 -4.70
N VAL A 42 -19.06 1.12 -3.93
CA VAL A 42 -18.36 -0.14 -3.67
C VAL A 42 -18.38 -0.42 -2.19
N TYR A 43 -18.70 -1.66 -1.82
CA TYR A 43 -18.54 -2.14 -0.45
C TYR A 43 -17.23 -2.90 -0.33
N GLY A 44 -16.35 -2.45 0.55
CA GLY A 44 -15.02 -3.05 0.64
C GLY A 44 -14.18 -2.59 1.81
N VAL A 45 -12.93 -2.96 1.72
CA VAL A 45 -11.84 -2.50 2.59
C VAL A 45 -10.83 -1.72 1.77
N LYS A 46 -10.01 -0.95 2.44
CA LYS A 46 -8.89 -0.23 1.82
C LYS A 46 -7.58 -0.83 2.34
N LEU A 47 -6.70 -1.15 1.41
CA LEU A 47 -5.32 -1.53 1.70
C LEU A 47 -4.46 -0.28 1.61
N HIS A 48 -3.91 0.15 2.72
CA HIS A 48 -2.88 1.19 2.80
C HIS A 48 -1.52 0.51 2.80
N MET A 49 -0.57 1.01 2.01
CA MET A 49 0.71 0.36 1.85
C MET A 49 1.85 1.38 1.82
N LEU A 50 2.89 1.08 2.57
CA LEU A 50 4.16 1.79 2.57
C LEU A 50 5.20 0.94 1.85
N CYS A 51 5.86 1.51 0.87
CA CYS A 51 6.89 0.83 0.07
C CYS A 51 8.23 1.56 0.13
N ALA A 52 9.29 0.79 -0.03
CA ALA A 52 10.60 1.34 -0.40
C ALA A 52 10.56 1.90 -1.83
N THR A 53 11.55 2.72 -2.19
CA THR A 53 11.64 3.35 -3.53
C THR A 53 11.86 2.37 -4.68
N ASN A 54 12.19 1.12 -4.39
CA ASN A 54 12.22 0.04 -5.37
C ASN A 54 10.88 -0.70 -5.55
N GLY A 55 9.84 -0.36 -4.76
CA GLY A 55 8.52 -0.96 -4.82
C GLY A 55 8.31 -2.16 -3.88
N VAL A 56 9.26 -2.45 -2.99
CA VAL A 56 9.09 -3.49 -1.97
C VAL A 56 8.18 -2.99 -0.86
N PRO A 57 7.08 -3.69 -0.52
CA PRO A 57 6.25 -3.37 0.63
C PRO A 57 7.04 -3.48 1.95
N ILE A 58 6.92 -2.46 2.79
CA ILE A 58 7.58 -2.36 4.09
C ILE A 58 6.56 -2.53 5.22
N SER A 59 5.41 -1.86 5.08
CA SER A 59 4.30 -1.94 6.03
C SER A 59 2.99 -1.84 5.28
N TYR A 60 1.93 -2.41 5.82
CA TYR A 60 0.59 -2.28 5.28
C TYR A 60 -0.45 -2.40 6.38
N GLU A 61 -1.60 -1.75 6.15
CA GLU A 61 -2.78 -1.83 7.02
C GLU A 61 -4.06 -1.97 6.21
N LEU A 62 -5.07 -2.60 6.83
CA LEU A 62 -6.39 -2.76 6.27
C LEU A 62 -7.42 -1.98 7.08
N THR A 63 -8.19 -1.15 6.40
CA THR A 63 -9.26 -0.37 7.01
C THR A 63 -10.58 -0.57 6.28
N PRO A 64 -11.72 -0.18 6.88
CA PRO A 64 -12.94 0.04 6.12
C PRO A 64 -12.70 1.00 4.95
N ALA A 65 -13.37 0.79 3.82
CA ALA A 65 -13.10 1.52 2.57
C ALA A 65 -13.29 3.05 2.69
N ASN A 66 -14.09 3.51 3.63
CA ASN A 66 -14.41 4.94 3.85
C ASN A 66 -13.38 5.68 4.73
N VAL A 67 -12.38 4.99 5.26
CA VAL A 67 -11.32 5.64 6.05
C VAL A 67 -10.43 6.49 5.14
N ALA A 68 -10.08 7.68 5.59
CA ALA A 68 -9.24 8.60 4.83
C ALA A 68 -7.80 8.08 4.70
N ASP A 69 -7.15 8.36 3.57
CA ASP A 69 -5.80 7.82 3.29
C ASP A 69 -4.75 8.33 4.28
N VAL A 70 -4.91 9.55 4.79
CA VAL A 70 -3.98 10.16 5.75
C VAL A 70 -4.02 9.51 7.14
N SER A 71 -5.17 8.92 7.53
CA SER A 71 -5.42 8.49 8.92
C SER A 71 -4.50 7.39 9.41
N LEU A 72 -3.95 6.57 8.54
CA LEU A 72 -3.12 5.41 8.89
C LEU A 72 -1.62 5.62 8.63
N THR A 73 -1.23 6.83 8.23
CA THR A 73 0.17 7.08 7.84
C THR A 73 1.14 6.91 9.01
N GLU A 74 0.74 7.30 10.20
CA GLU A 74 1.58 7.18 11.41
C GLU A 74 1.78 5.73 11.80
N GLU A 75 0.72 4.92 11.81
CA GLU A 75 0.76 3.49 12.10
C GLU A 75 1.62 2.74 11.09
N LEU A 76 1.49 3.07 9.81
CA LEU A 76 2.31 2.49 8.75
C LEU A 76 3.80 2.79 8.96
N ILE A 77 4.14 4.02 9.35
CA ILE A 77 5.51 4.42 9.64
C ILE A 77 6.02 3.74 10.92
N ALA A 78 5.18 3.64 11.95
CA ALA A 78 5.54 2.93 13.18
C ALA A 78 5.86 1.45 12.88
N GLY A 79 5.04 0.79 12.05
CA GLY A 79 5.30 -0.56 11.57
C GLY A 79 6.61 -0.68 10.78
N ALA A 80 6.93 0.31 9.96
CA ALA A 80 8.16 0.33 9.17
C ALA A 80 9.42 0.50 10.02
N LYS A 81 9.36 1.26 11.10
CA LYS A 81 10.52 1.50 12.01
C LYS A 81 11.09 0.22 12.61
N LEU A 82 10.26 -0.81 12.80
CA LEU A 82 10.67 -2.09 13.35
C LEU A 82 11.61 -2.89 12.42
N GLY A 83 11.62 -2.60 11.13
CA GLY A 83 12.37 -3.40 10.16
C GLY A 83 13.21 -2.65 9.13
N TYR A 84 12.96 -1.36 8.92
CA TYR A 84 13.56 -0.60 7.80
C TYR A 84 14.49 0.54 8.24
N GLY A 85 14.51 0.89 9.52
CA GLY A 85 15.30 2.03 10.02
C GLY A 85 14.59 3.38 9.86
N MET A 86 15.35 4.47 9.94
CA MET A 86 14.79 5.82 9.97
C MET A 86 14.65 6.41 8.55
N ALA A 87 13.44 6.37 7.98
CA ALA A 87 13.13 7.16 6.81
C ALA A 87 13.14 8.65 7.15
N ARG A 88 13.63 9.47 6.22
CA ARG A 88 13.64 10.94 6.33
C ARG A 88 12.63 11.61 5.40
N ARG A 89 12.09 10.87 4.44
CA ARG A 89 11.16 11.40 3.43
C ARG A 89 10.02 10.42 3.20
N LEU A 90 8.82 10.98 3.13
CA LEU A 90 7.61 10.26 2.71
C LEU A 90 7.04 10.91 1.45
N LEU A 91 6.85 10.13 0.40
CA LEU A 91 6.23 10.56 -0.85
C LEU A 91 4.84 9.94 -0.96
N GLY A 92 3.81 10.76 -1.10
CA GLY A 92 2.44 10.35 -1.32
C GLY A 92 1.80 11.16 -2.44
N ASP A 93 0.56 10.80 -2.81
CA ASP A 93 -0.25 11.61 -3.70
C ASP A 93 -0.89 12.81 -2.97
N LEU A 94 -1.75 13.54 -3.66
CA LEU A 94 -2.43 14.70 -3.07
C LEU A 94 -3.44 14.34 -1.98
N ALA A 95 -3.90 13.10 -1.91
CA ALA A 95 -4.79 12.62 -0.85
C ALA A 95 -4.12 12.65 0.53
N TYR A 96 -2.77 12.57 0.55
CA TYR A 96 -1.96 12.68 1.77
C TYR A 96 -1.61 14.14 2.14
N ARG A 97 -2.14 15.14 1.42
CA ARG A 97 -1.90 16.56 1.71
C ARG A 97 -2.71 17.01 2.92
N SER A 98 -2.13 16.89 4.11
CA SER A 98 -2.66 17.37 5.37
C SER A 98 -1.62 18.23 6.08
N GLY A 99 -2.06 19.34 6.69
CA GLY A 99 -1.21 20.18 7.54
C GLY A 99 -0.83 19.45 8.81
N GLU A 100 -1.81 18.83 9.46
CA GLU A 100 -1.64 18.04 10.67
C GLU A 100 -0.65 16.87 10.47
N LEU A 101 -0.85 16.06 9.43
CA LEU A 101 0.09 14.99 9.09
C LEU A 101 1.52 15.51 8.86
N ARG A 102 1.65 16.68 8.21
CA ARG A 102 2.98 17.28 7.98
C ARG A 102 3.67 17.66 9.27
N GLU A 103 2.94 18.21 10.23
CA GLU A 103 3.45 18.61 11.55
C GLU A 103 3.89 17.37 12.33
N VAL A 104 3.04 16.37 12.44
CA VAL A 104 3.36 15.10 13.12
C VAL A 104 4.58 14.42 12.50
N LEU A 105 4.67 14.34 11.18
CA LEU A 105 5.81 13.75 10.50
C LEU A 105 7.09 14.57 10.69
N ALA A 106 6.99 15.90 10.75
CA ALA A 106 8.13 16.77 11.02
C ALA A 106 8.69 16.57 12.43
N GLU A 107 7.84 16.35 13.44
CA GLU A 107 8.26 15.97 14.80
C GLU A 107 9.00 14.62 14.82
N MET A 108 8.62 13.71 13.91
CA MET A 108 9.30 12.42 13.71
C MET A 108 10.58 12.52 12.86
N GLY A 109 10.95 13.72 12.39
CA GLY A 109 12.09 13.96 11.50
C GLY A 109 11.84 13.53 10.05
N ILE A 110 10.59 13.37 9.64
CA ILE A 110 10.18 12.90 8.30
C ILE A 110 9.58 14.05 7.49
N LEU A 111 10.13 14.31 6.32
CA LEU A 111 9.62 15.32 5.40
C LEU A 111 8.54 14.74 4.47
N LEU A 112 7.31 15.17 4.66
CA LEU A 112 6.20 14.82 3.75
C LEU A 112 6.31 15.61 2.43
N ARG A 113 6.28 14.89 1.33
CA ARG A 113 6.20 15.42 -0.04
C ARG A 113 4.98 14.88 -0.75
N THR A 114 4.05 15.76 -1.09
CA THR A 114 2.87 15.44 -1.88
C THR A 114 2.91 16.27 -3.16
N GLU A 115 3.04 15.62 -4.30
CA GLU A 115 3.22 16.34 -5.57
C GLU A 115 2.26 15.82 -6.64
N ARG A 116 1.69 16.76 -7.42
CA ARG A 116 1.11 16.48 -8.75
C ARG A 116 2.19 16.21 -9.80
N SER A 117 3.45 16.44 -9.50
CA SER A 117 4.49 16.70 -10.48
C SER A 117 4.96 15.46 -11.22
N GLN A 118 4.92 15.56 -12.55
CA GLN A 118 5.50 14.62 -13.51
C GLN A 118 7.02 14.40 -13.35
N ARG A 119 7.74 15.30 -12.68
CA ARG A 119 9.21 15.20 -12.54
C ARG A 119 9.68 14.12 -11.57
N ARG A 120 8.83 13.67 -10.63
CA ARG A 120 9.11 12.54 -9.72
C ARG A 120 8.18 11.36 -9.95
N ALA A 121 7.41 11.37 -11.04
CA ALA A 121 6.50 10.31 -11.43
C ALA A 121 7.16 8.92 -11.39
N GLY A 122 8.42 8.82 -11.81
CA GLY A 122 9.13 7.53 -11.86
C GLY A 122 9.33 6.86 -10.49
N VAL A 123 9.56 7.62 -9.42
CA VAL A 123 9.76 7.03 -8.08
C VAL A 123 8.41 6.68 -7.46
N ARG A 124 7.42 7.61 -7.46
CA ARG A 124 6.07 7.34 -6.95
C ARG A 124 5.36 6.23 -7.72
N GLN A 125 5.59 6.13 -9.01
CA GLN A 125 5.04 5.06 -9.85
C GLN A 125 5.41 3.66 -9.34
N ARG A 126 6.46 3.52 -8.54
CA ARG A 126 6.85 2.21 -7.97
C ARG A 126 5.81 1.64 -7.01
N VAL A 127 5.19 2.45 -6.14
CA VAL A 127 4.12 1.97 -5.27
C VAL A 127 2.86 1.63 -6.08
N GLU A 128 2.53 2.43 -7.09
CA GLU A 128 1.42 2.15 -8.01
C GLU A 128 1.65 0.82 -8.77
N ILE A 129 2.88 0.56 -9.24
CA ILE A 129 3.27 -0.70 -9.89
C ILE A 129 3.17 -1.87 -8.90
N ALA A 130 3.63 -1.70 -7.65
CA ALA A 130 3.52 -2.73 -6.63
C ALA A 130 2.06 -3.08 -6.35
N ILE A 131 1.20 -2.09 -6.15
CA ILE A 131 -0.26 -2.28 -5.97
C ILE A 131 -0.88 -2.95 -7.20
N SER A 132 -0.55 -2.49 -8.40
CA SER A 132 -1.05 -3.08 -9.65
C SER A 132 -0.62 -4.54 -9.79
N SER A 133 0.63 -4.87 -9.48
CA SER A 133 1.15 -6.23 -9.51
C SER A 133 0.45 -7.12 -8.48
N LEU A 134 0.26 -6.62 -7.25
CA LEU A 134 -0.50 -7.31 -6.21
C LEU A 134 -1.93 -7.61 -6.66
N LYS A 135 -2.59 -6.69 -7.35
CA LYS A 135 -3.95 -6.92 -7.87
C LYS A 135 -3.98 -7.88 -9.05
N ARG A 136 -3.14 -7.68 -10.06
CA ARG A 136 -3.22 -8.40 -11.35
C ARG A 136 -2.54 -9.75 -11.33
N VAL A 137 -1.39 -9.88 -10.64
CA VAL A 137 -0.59 -11.11 -10.62
C VAL A 137 -0.93 -11.95 -9.39
N PHE A 138 -1.03 -11.31 -8.23
CA PHE A 138 -1.28 -12.00 -6.96
C PHE A 138 -2.76 -12.03 -6.55
N GLY A 139 -3.64 -11.38 -7.32
CA GLY A 139 -5.09 -11.43 -7.12
C GLY A 139 -5.56 -10.87 -5.77
N VAL A 140 -4.92 -9.83 -5.25
CA VAL A 140 -5.27 -9.24 -3.93
C VAL A 140 -6.73 -8.76 -3.88
N GLY A 141 -7.31 -8.35 -5.02
CA GLY A 141 -8.70 -7.95 -5.14
C GLY A 141 -9.70 -9.13 -5.19
N GLU A 142 -9.23 -10.36 -5.36
CA GLU A 142 -10.05 -11.57 -5.59
C GLU A 142 -9.79 -12.61 -4.50
N THR A 143 -10.00 -12.25 -3.26
CA THR A 143 -9.63 -13.12 -2.13
C THR A 143 -10.68 -14.17 -1.79
N LEU A 144 -11.93 -14.01 -2.23
CA LEU A 144 -13.07 -14.87 -1.85
C LEU A 144 -13.17 -15.07 -0.32
N ALA A 145 -12.70 -14.11 0.46
CA ALA A 145 -12.74 -14.17 1.92
C ALA A 145 -14.14 -13.79 2.39
N THR A 146 -14.66 -14.52 3.37
CA THR A 146 -15.96 -14.27 3.99
C THR A 146 -15.84 -13.60 5.36
N THR A 147 -14.62 -13.47 5.88
CA THR A 147 -14.32 -12.84 7.17
C THR A 147 -13.13 -11.90 7.06
N LEU A 148 -13.06 -10.89 7.93
CA LEU A 148 -11.94 -9.95 7.96
C LEU A 148 -10.60 -10.65 8.25
N VAL A 149 -10.58 -11.61 9.18
CA VAL A 149 -9.39 -12.39 9.50
C VAL A 149 -8.92 -13.19 8.29
N GLY A 150 -9.85 -13.88 7.61
CA GLY A 150 -9.54 -14.63 6.41
C GLY A 150 -9.03 -13.72 5.27
N LEU A 151 -9.57 -12.51 5.14
CA LEU A 151 -9.09 -11.51 4.19
C LEU A 151 -7.67 -11.06 4.53
N ALA A 152 -7.43 -10.65 5.77
CA ALA A 152 -6.12 -10.20 6.24
C ALA A 152 -5.05 -11.28 6.03
N THR A 153 -5.33 -12.53 6.40
CA THR A 153 -4.42 -13.65 6.20
C THR A 153 -4.06 -13.86 4.71
N ARG A 154 -5.06 -13.81 3.83
CA ARG A 154 -4.83 -14.00 2.38
C ARG A 154 -4.06 -12.83 1.78
N ILE A 155 -4.33 -11.59 2.21
CA ILE A 155 -3.59 -10.41 1.76
C ILE A 155 -2.14 -10.50 2.25
N ALA A 156 -1.90 -10.85 3.52
CA ALA A 156 -0.57 -11.06 4.06
C ALA A 156 0.23 -12.08 3.24
N ALA A 157 -0.36 -13.24 2.97
CA ALA A 157 0.29 -14.28 2.15
C ALA A 157 0.64 -13.77 0.74
N LYS A 158 -0.23 -12.99 0.11
CA LYS A 158 -0.01 -12.43 -1.23
C LYS A 158 1.08 -11.34 -1.24
N ILE A 159 1.13 -10.50 -0.21
CA ILE A 159 2.20 -9.50 -0.03
C ILE A 159 3.54 -10.20 0.21
N CYS A 160 3.59 -11.22 1.05
CA CYS A 160 4.79 -12.04 1.25
C CYS A 160 5.27 -12.70 -0.05
N ALA A 161 4.35 -13.29 -0.83
CA ALA A 161 4.66 -13.90 -2.11
C ALA A 161 5.22 -12.89 -3.12
N TYR A 162 4.62 -11.70 -3.20
CA TYR A 162 5.13 -10.59 -4.02
C TYR A 162 6.54 -10.18 -3.60
N THR A 163 6.76 -9.97 -2.31
CA THR A 163 8.05 -9.53 -1.76
C THR A 163 9.13 -10.58 -2.05
N TYR A 164 8.81 -11.86 -1.85
CA TYR A 164 9.72 -12.97 -2.15
C TYR A 164 10.06 -13.04 -3.64
N ALA A 165 9.05 -12.99 -4.53
CA ALA A 165 9.25 -13.01 -5.97
C ALA A 165 10.13 -11.83 -6.44
N PHE A 166 9.93 -10.64 -5.85
CA PHE A 166 10.75 -9.46 -6.12
C PHE A 166 12.21 -9.69 -5.72
N GLN A 167 12.46 -10.22 -4.52
CA GLN A 167 13.81 -10.51 -4.03
C GLN A 167 14.54 -11.54 -4.91
N VAL A 168 13.85 -12.62 -5.28
CA VAL A 168 14.41 -13.64 -6.16
C VAL A 168 14.80 -13.07 -7.52
N THR A 169 13.95 -12.20 -8.09
CA THR A 169 14.20 -11.56 -9.38
C THR A 169 15.42 -10.64 -9.30
N VAL A 170 15.56 -9.85 -8.24
CA VAL A 170 16.71 -8.97 -8.03
C VAL A 170 18.00 -9.77 -7.86
N CYS A 171 17.98 -10.85 -7.07
CA CYS A 171 19.13 -11.75 -6.91
C CYS A 171 19.53 -12.40 -8.24
N ALA A 172 18.57 -12.91 -9.01
CA ALA A 172 18.84 -13.52 -10.31
C ALA A 172 19.44 -12.54 -11.33
N CYS A 173 18.98 -11.27 -11.33
CA CYS A 173 19.56 -10.23 -12.16
C CYS A 173 20.99 -9.86 -11.73
N SER A 174 21.29 -9.91 -10.43
CA SER A 174 22.63 -9.60 -9.91
C SER A 174 23.66 -10.69 -10.23
N LEU A 175 23.20 -11.93 -10.42
CA LEU A 175 24.06 -13.06 -10.82
C LEU A 175 24.38 -13.09 -12.33
N LYS A 176 23.69 -12.31 -13.14
CA LYS A 176 23.95 -12.14 -14.58
C LYS A 176 24.93 -10.99 -14.85
N VAL A 177 26.08 -10.94 -14.14
CA VAL A 177 27.18 -10.03 -14.42
C VAL A 177 28.38 -10.85 -14.91
N PRO A 178 29.18 -10.26 -15.71
CA PRO A 178 29.35 -10.34 -17.15
C PRO A 178 30.48 -11.27 -17.50
N SER A 179 30.40 -11.83 -18.64
CA SER A 179 31.59 -12.18 -19.40
C SER A 179 32.27 -10.88 -19.84
N ALA A 180 33.53 -10.78 -19.49
CA ALA A 180 34.48 -9.77 -19.95
C ALA A 180 34.48 -9.60 -21.47
#